data_799e822a095dcd471aa83b2f336d1178
#
_entry.id   799e822a095dcd471aa83b2f336d1178
#
_cell.length_a   1.000
_cell.length_b   1.000
_cell.length_c   1.000
_cell.angle_alpha   90.00
_cell.angle_beta   90.00
_cell.angle_gamma   90.00
#
_symmetry.space_group_name_H-M   'P 1'
#
loop_
_entity.id
_entity.type
_entity.pdbx_description
1 polymer ?
#
loop_
_entity_poly.entity_id
_entity_poly.type
_entity_poly.pdbx_seq_one_letter_code
_entity_poly.pdbx_strand_id
1 'polypeptide(L)'
;MHAPFGFSTEPVVWPSGLSFLAVENIALDDYRRLYDTVGREWHWVNRRHLTDRQLASLIHHPACHVRVLYRGNKPIGFVELNARKFPEVEIVFVGLVSLEIGLGLGQLMVRAALTEIAALKAERIIIQTCTLDHPSALPLYQRLGFVAYDRKQVVIIDD
;
A
#
# COMPACT_ATOMS: atom_id res chain seq x y z
N MET A 1 10.13 -7.41 5.10
CA MET A 1 9.75 -8.67 4.42
C MET A 1 9.95 -8.56 2.95
N HIS A 2 10.23 -9.66 2.29
CA HIS A 2 10.24 -9.76 0.84
C HIS A 2 9.55 -11.05 0.41
N ALA A 3 8.94 -11.04 -0.77
CA ALA A 3 8.31 -12.21 -1.34
C ALA A 3 9.27 -12.91 -2.30
N PRO A 4 9.33 -14.27 -2.26
CA PRO A 4 10.00 -15.02 -3.31
C PRO A 4 9.20 -14.94 -4.61
N PHE A 5 9.87 -15.07 -5.75
CA PHE A 5 9.18 -15.20 -7.02
C PHE A 5 8.45 -16.54 -7.08
N GLY A 6 7.16 -16.53 -7.33
CA GLY A 6 6.32 -17.72 -7.36
C GLY A 6 4.89 -17.51 -6.91
N PHE A 7 4.51 -16.26 -6.60
CA PHE A 7 3.11 -15.93 -6.35
C PHE A 7 2.32 -15.86 -7.66
N SER A 8 1.00 -16.03 -7.56
CA SER A 8 0.12 -15.97 -8.73
C SER A 8 0.17 -14.58 -9.38
N THR A 9 0.34 -14.56 -10.71
CA THR A 9 0.28 -13.35 -11.54
C THR A 9 -1.06 -13.20 -12.25
N GLU A 10 -2.04 -14.02 -11.92
CA GLU A 10 -3.37 -13.91 -12.50
C GLU A 10 -4.03 -12.58 -12.09
N PRO A 11 -4.73 -11.91 -13.02
CA PRO A 11 -5.46 -10.69 -12.70
C PRO A 11 -6.47 -10.92 -11.59
N VAL A 12 -6.57 -9.97 -10.67
CA VAL A 12 -7.55 -10.00 -9.59
C VAL A 12 -8.93 -9.70 -10.17
N VAL A 13 -9.91 -10.53 -9.82
CA VAL A 13 -11.33 -10.28 -10.13
C VAL A 13 -11.95 -9.55 -8.95
N TRP A 14 -12.35 -8.30 -9.16
CA TRP A 14 -12.94 -7.49 -8.11
C TRP A 14 -14.45 -7.77 -7.96
N PRO A 15 -14.95 -7.79 -6.72
CA PRO A 15 -16.39 -7.84 -6.49
C PRO A 15 -17.13 -6.70 -7.20
N SER A 16 -18.40 -6.91 -7.49
CA SER A 16 -19.24 -5.92 -8.15
C SER A 16 -19.26 -4.59 -7.39
N GLY A 17 -19.19 -3.49 -8.11
CA GLY A 17 -19.17 -2.14 -7.55
C GLY A 17 -17.80 -1.65 -7.09
N LEU A 18 -16.76 -2.48 -7.16
CA LEU A 18 -15.41 -2.12 -6.80
C LEU A 18 -14.54 -1.91 -8.04
N SER A 19 -13.68 -0.92 -7.99
CA SER A 19 -12.65 -0.68 -9.02
C SER A 19 -11.34 -0.27 -8.37
N PHE A 20 -10.24 -0.81 -8.90
CA PHE A 20 -8.90 -0.55 -8.41
C PHE A 20 -8.11 0.13 -9.53
N LEU A 21 -7.85 1.42 -9.38
CA LEU A 21 -7.39 2.26 -10.47
C LEU A 21 -6.07 2.94 -10.16
N ALA A 22 -5.24 3.07 -11.20
CA ALA A 22 -4.08 3.93 -11.16
C ALA A 22 -4.53 5.39 -11.09
N VAL A 23 -3.98 6.16 -10.16
CA VAL A 23 -4.22 7.58 -10.06
C VAL A 23 -2.89 8.30 -10.20
N GLU A 24 -2.56 8.66 -11.45
CA GLU A 24 -1.34 9.40 -11.74
C GLU A 24 -1.49 10.84 -11.27
N ASN A 25 -0.41 11.38 -10.67
CA ASN A 25 -0.40 12.75 -10.15
C ASN A 25 -1.61 13.07 -9.27
N ILE A 26 -1.92 12.15 -8.35
CA ILE A 26 -3.03 12.33 -7.41
C ILE A 26 -2.96 13.71 -6.75
N ALA A 27 -4.07 14.42 -6.67
CA ALA A 27 -4.14 15.71 -6.00
C ALA A 27 -3.70 15.57 -4.54
N LEU A 28 -2.90 16.51 -4.05
CA LEU A 28 -2.35 16.45 -2.68
C LEU A 28 -3.45 16.35 -1.62
N ASP A 29 -4.53 17.11 -1.78
CA ASP A 29 -5.65 17.09 -0.83
C ASP A 29 -6.34 15.73 -0.82
N ASP A 30 -6.50 15.11 -1.98
CA ASP A 30 -7.10 13.78 -2.09
C ASP A 30 -6.21 12.73 -1.45
N TYR A 31 -4.90 12.79 -1.67
CA TYR A 31 -3.94 11.90 -1.05
C TYR A 31 -3.94 12.06 0.48
N ARG A 32 -3.88 13.29 0.99
CA ARG A 32 -3.86 13.57 2.41
C ARG A 32 -5.14 13.05 3.09
N ARG A 33 -6.28 13.27 2.46
CA ARG A 33 -7.57 12.79 2.98
C ARG A 33 -7.60 11.27 3.06
N LEU A 34 -7.15 10.61 2.00
CA LEU A 34 -7.09 9.15 1.94
C LEU A 34 -6.10 8.57 2.96
N TYR A 35 -4.91 9.15 3.04
CA TYR A 35 -3.88 8.77 4.01
C TYR A 35 -4.40 8.89 5.45
N ASP A 36 -5.03 10.01 5.79
CA ASP A 36 -5.58 10.22 7.12
C ASP A 36 -6.74 9.27 7.42
N THR A 37 -7.65 9.10 6.48
CA THR A 37 -8.82 8.24 6.68
C THR A 37 -8.43 6.79 6.91
N VAL A 38 -7.46 6.29 6.16
CA VAL A 38 -6.97 4.91 6.27
C VAL A 38 -6.05 4.74 7.47
N GLY A 39 -5.12 5.67 7.66
CA GLY A 39 -3.96 5.47 8.52
C GLY A 39 -4.08 5.98 9.95
N ARG A 40 -5.08 6.80 10.25
CA ARG A 40 -5.14 7.48 11.57
C ARG A 40 -5.23 6.50 12.74
N GLU A 41 -6.02 5.45 12.64
CA GLU A 41 -6.15 4.44 13.69
C GLU A 41 -4.88 3.61 13.89
N TRP A 42 -4.02 3.57 12.87
CA TRP A 42 -2.80 2.77 12.85
C TRP A 42 -1.55 3.61 13.04
N HIS A 43 -1.69 4.87 13.48
CA HIS A 43 -0.59 5.80 13.75
C HIS A 43 0.32 6.04 12.54
N TRP A 44 -0.28 6.16 11.37
CA TRP A 44 0.46 6.53 10.16
C TRP A 44 0.78 8.03 10.20
N VAL A 45 2.01 8.37 10.57
CA VAL A 45 2.43 9.76 10.78
C VAL A 45 3.47 10.24 9.79
N ASN A 46 4.09 9.33 9.04
CA ASN A 46 5.27 9.63 8.19
C ASN A 46 5.03 10.72 7.14
N ARG A 47 3.80 10.87 6.67
CA ARG A 47 3.43 11.84 5.64
C ARG A 47 2.63 13.02 6.15
N ARG A 48 2.17 12.96 7.40
CA ARG A 48 1.25 13.93 7.98
C ARG A 48 1.86 15.33 8.09
N HIS A 49 3.14 15.42 8.39
CA HIS A 49 3.84 16.68 8.65
C HIS A 49 4.62 17.21 7.43
N LEU A 50 4.53 16.53 6.28
CA LEU A 50 5.22 17.00 5.08
C LEU A 50 4.53 18.24 4.51
N THR A 51 5.35 19.19 4.04
CA THR A 51 4.82 20.30 3.25
C THR A 51 4.27 19.77 1.92
N ASP A 52 3.43 20.55 1.25
CA ASP A 52 2.90 20.18 -0.07
C ASP A 52 4.02 19.89 -1.06
N ARG A 53 5.08 20.68 -1.03
CA ARG A 53 6.24 20.48 -1.91
C ARG A 53 6.96 19.16 -1.62
N GLN A 54 7.16 18.85 -0.34
CA GLN A 54 7.80 17.59 0.07
C GLN A 54 6.93 16.40 -0.33
N LEU A 55 5.64 16.46 -0.06
CA LEU A 55 4.71 15.39 -0.42
C LEU A 55 4.67 15.18 -1.93
N ALA A 56 4.56 16.26 -2.71
CA ALA A 56 4.55 16.17 -4.17
C ALA A 56 5.83 15.53 -4.72
N SER A 57 6.99 15.83 -4.12
CA SER A 57 8.26 15.24 -4.55
C SER A 57 8.29 13.71 -4.35
N LEU A 58 7.50 13.20 -3.41
CA LEU A 58 7.38 11.76 -3.15
C LEU A 58 6.33 11.10 -4.04
N ILE A 59 5.09 11.58 -3.99
CA ILE A 59 3.95 10.89 -4.63
C ILE A 59 3.79 11.19 -6.11
N HIS A 60 4.32 12.31 -6.60
CA HIS A 60 4.32 12.65 -8.02
C HIS A 60 5.59 12.20 -8.74
N HIS A 61 6.50 11.53 -8.05
CA HIS A 61 7.69 10.97 -8.67
C HIS A 61 7.32 9.85 -9.65
N PRO A 62 7.97 9.75 -10.83
CA PRO A 62 7.65 8.71 -11.82
C PRO A 62 7.78 7.28 -11.30
N ALA A 63 8.63 7.03 -10.29
CA ALA A 63 8.80 5.71 -9.69
C ALA A 63 7.83 5.44 -8.54
N CYS A 64 6.96 6.39 -8.19
CA CYS A 64 5.91 6.20 -7.20
C CYS A 64 4.59 5.91 -7.91
N HIS A 65 3.93 4.81 -7.52
CA HIS A 65 2.68 4.37 -8.13
C HIS A 65 1.60 4.32 -7.06
N VAL A 66 0.57 5.11 -7.21
CA VAL A 66 -0.60 5.11 -6.30
C VAL A 66 -1.77 4.44 -7.01
N ARG A 67 -2.36 3.47 -6.34
CA ARG A 67 -3.55 2.76 -6.79
C ARG A 67 -4.63 2.92 -5.74
N VAL A 68 -5.80 3.36 -6.16
CA VAL A 68 -6.92 3.61 -5.25
C VAL A 68 -8.04 2.62 -5.51
N LEU A 69 -8.55 2.03 -4.44
CA LEU A 69 -9.73 1.17 -4.48
C LEU A 69 -10.96 2.03 -4.24
N TYR A 70 -11.92 1.96 -5.16
CA TYR A 70 -13.19 2.68 -5.10
C TYR A 70 -14.35 1.73 -4.93
N ARG A 71 -15.29 2.12 -4.08
CA ARG A 71 -16.64 1.55 -4.08
C ARG A 71 -17.57 2.59 -4.73
N GLY A 72 -17.99 2.33 -5.97
CA GLY A 72 -18.61 3.35 -6.80
C GLY A 72 -17.64 4.52 -7.01
N ASN A 73 -17.99 5.70 -6.57
CA ASN A 73 -17.13 6.90 -6.66
C ASN A 73 -16.39 7.20 -5.35
N LYS A 74 -16.55 6.37 -4.32
CA LYS A 74 -15.96 6.61 -3.00
C LYS A 74 -14.63 5.88 -2.86
N PRO A 75 -13.52 6.58 -2.59
CA PRO A 75 -12.25 5.90 -2.29
C PRO A 75 -12.35 5.23 -0.91
N ILE A 76 -12.03 3.94 -0.88
CA ILE A 76 -12.12 3.13 0.34
C ILE A 76 -10.81 2.50 0.77
N GLY A 77 -9.78 2.62 -0.03
CA GLY A 77 -8.46 2.09 0.28
C GLY A 77 -7.45 2.48 -0.78
N PHE A 78 -6.17 2.23 -0.50
CA PHE A 78 -5.13 2.50 -1.48
C PHE A 78 -3.88 1.66 -1.25
N VAL A 79 -3.08 1.58 -2.30
CA VAL A 79 -1.72 1.00 -2.29
C VAL A 79 -0.77 2.04 -2.87
N GLU A 80 0.36 2.22 -2.22
CA GLU A 80 1.45 3.03 -2.75
C GLU A 80 2.69 2.18 -2.94
N LEU A 81 3.23 2.18 -4.16
CA LEU A 81 4.44 1.45 -4.53
C LEU A 81 5.57 2.42 -4.78
N ASN A 82 6.79 2.02 -4.39
CA ASN A 82 8.01 2.79 -4.64
C ASN A 82 9.02 1.92 -5.38
N ALA A 83 9.31 2.28 -6.63
CA ALA A 83 10.27 1.60 -7.50
C ALA A 83 11.58 2.40 -7.68
N ARG A 84 11.88 3.37 -6.80
CA ARG A 84 13.10 4.18 -6.89
C ARG A 84 14.38 3.35 -6.81
N LYS A 85 14.33 2.20 -6.13
CA LYS A 85 15.47 1.29 -5.96
C LYS A 85 15.35 0.05 -6.84
N PHE A 86 14.70 0.20 -7.99
CA PHE A 86 14.55 -0.92 -8.93
C PHE A 86 15.91 -1.59 -9.18
N PRO A 87 16.02 -2.93 -9.20
CA PRO A 87 14.94 -3.93 -9.28
C PRO A 87 14.24 -4.30 -7.97
N GLU A 88 14.45 -3.57 -6.90
CA GLU A 88 13.70 -3.69 -5.66
C GLU A 88 12.49 -2.75 -5.69
N VAL A 89 11.31 -3.27 -5.41
CA VAL A 89 10.08 -2.48 -5.32
C VAL A 89 9.50 -2.64 -3.92
N GLU A 90 9.15 -1.52 -3.31
CA GLU A 90 8.55 -1.49 -1.97
C GLU A 90 7.06 -1.22 -2.07
N ILE A 91 6.28 -2.01 -1.33
CA ILE A 91 4.90 -1.65 -1.01
C ILE A 91 4.95 -0.76 0.21
N VAL A 92 4.81 0.56 0.01
CA VAL A 92 5.01 1.56 1.06
C VAL A 92 3.83 1.62 1.99
N PHE A 93 2.63 1.69 1.41
CA PHE A 93 1.37 1.71 2.14
C PHE A 93 0.37 0.79 1.46
N VAL A 94 -0.43 0.11 2.26
CA VAL A 94 -1.62 -0.62 1.85
C VAL A 94 -2.62 -0.56 2.99
N GLY A 95 -3.82 -0.15 2.70
CA GLY A 95 -4.83 -0.06 3.74
C GLY A 95 -6.22 0.24 3.22
N LEU A 96 -7.18 0.01 4.08
CA LEU A 96 -8.61 0.21 3.87
C LEU A 96 -9.17 1.13 4.95
N VAL A 97 -10.22 1.86 4.62
CA VAL A 97 -11.01 2.54 5.64
C VAL A 97 -11.64 1.49 6.56
N SER A 98 -11.86 1.84 7.84
CA SER A 98 -12.25 0.88 8.89
C SER A 98 -13.47 0.04 8.55
N LEU A 99 -14.49 0.64 7.93
CA LEU A 99 -15.73 -0.05 7.58
C LEU A 99 -15.55 -1.14 6.52
N GLU A 100 -14.46 -1.12 5.78
CA GLU A 100 -14.18 -2.06 4.70
C GLU A 100 -13.24 -3.19 5.12
N ILE A 101 -12.72 -3.15 6.33
CA ILE A 101 -11.83 -4.18 6.87
C ILE A 101 -12.64 -5.44 7.20
N GLY A 102 -12.04 -6.61 6.95
CA GLY A 102 -12.68 -7.90 7.26
C GLY A 102 -13.48 -8.51 6.12
N LEU A 103 -13.50 -7.87 4.94
CA LEU A 103 -14.21 -8.35 3.75
C LEU A 103 -13.28 -9.04 2.73
N GLY A 104 -12.02 -9.26 3.08
CA GLY A 104 -11.04 -9.87 2.18
C GLY A 104 -10.45 -8.92 1.15
N LEU A 105 -10.78 -7.63 1.18
CA LEU A 105 -10.33 -6.65 0.19
C LEU A 105 -8.85 -6.32 0.31
N GLY A 106 -8.29 -6.36 1.52
CA GLY A 106 -6.86 -6.15 1.73
C GLY A 106 -6.01 -7.20 1.01
N GLN A 107 -6.42 -8.46 1.05
CA GLN A 107 -5.76 -9.54 0.32
C GLN A 107 -5.81 -9.30 -1.18
N LEU A 108 -6.96 -8.89 -1.71
CA LEU A 108 -7.12 -8.59 -3.13
C LEU A 108 -6.22 -7.43 -3.57
N MET A 109 -6.12 -6.38 -2.76
CA MET A 109 -5.25 -5.23 -3.05
C MET A 109 -3.79 -5.63 -3.07
N VAL A 110 -3.32 -6.41 -2.11
CA VAL A 110 -1.92 -6.85 -2.09
C VAL A 110 -1.63 -7.78 -3.27
N ARG A 111 -2.55 -8.70 -3.59
CA ARG A 111 -2.41 -9.56 -4.77
C ARG A 111 -2.34 -8.75 -6.07
N ALA A 112 -3.18 -7.74 -6.21
CA ALA A 112 -3.15 -6.85 -7.37
C ALA A 112 -1.82 -6.08 -7.45
N ALA A 113 -1.31 -5.60 -6.33
CA ALA A 113 0.00 -4.96 -6.27
C ALA A 113 1.12 -5.91 -6.66
N LEU A 114 1.12 -7.14 -6.17
CA LEU A 114 2.12 -8.15 -6.54
C LEU A 114 2.09 -8.47 -8.02
N THR A 115 0.91 -8.59 -8.61
CA THR A 115 0.76 -8.80 -10.06
C THR A 115 1.37 -7.65 -10.86
N GLU A 116 1.13 -6.43 -10.44
CA GLU A 116 1.68 -5.24 -11.08
C GLU A 116 3.21 -5.17 -10.96
N ILE A 117 3.74 -5.47 -9.77
CA ILE A 117 5.19 -5.49 -9.52
C ILE A 117 5.85 -6.59 -10.36
N ALA A 118 5.23 -7.75 -10.48
CA ALA A 118 5.74 -8.83 -11.33
C ALA A 118 5.81 -8.40 -12.80
N ALA A 119 4.83 -7.64 -13.28
CA ALA A 119 4.83 -7.11 -14.65
C ALA A 119 5.97 -6.12 -14.90
N LEU A 120 6.47 -5.44 -13.86
CA LEU A 120 7.65 -4.58 -13.92
C LEU A 120 8.96 -5.37 -13.96
N LYS A 121 8.92 -6.68 -13.76
CA LYS A 121 10.09 -7.57 -13.68
C LYS A 121 11.01 -7.23 -12.50
N ALA A 122 10.44 -6.87 -11.38
CA ALA A 122 11.19 -6.64 -10.15
C ALA A 122 11.87 -7.94 -9.68
N GLU A 123 13.05 -7.81 -9.10
CA GLU A 123 13.79 -8.94 -8.53
C GLU A 123 13.51 -9.13 -7.04
N ARG A 124 13.05 -8.10 -6.36
CA ARG A 124 12.79 -8.12 -4.93
C ARG A 124 11.60 -7.24 -4.59
N ILE A 125 10.73 -7.74 -3.72
CA ILE A 125 9.57 -7.01 -3.23
C ILE A 125 9.67 -6.90 -1.72
N ILE A 126 9.56 -5.68 -1.21
CA ILE A 126 9.65 -5.37 0.21
C ILE A 126 8.33 -4.81 0.69
N ILE A 127 7.89 -5.27 1.85
CA ILE A 127 6.80 -4.66 2.59
C ILE A 127 7.22 -4.53 4.05
N GLN A 128 6.86 -3.43 4.69
CA GLN A 128 7.13 -3.20 6.11
C GLN A 128 5.83 -3.24 6.90
N THR A 129 5.90 -3.81 8.08
CA THR A 129 4.82 -3.80 9.06
C THR A 129 5.35 -3.32 10.41
N CYS A 130 4.48 -2.85 11.27
CA CYS A 130 4.84 -2.53 12.65
C CYS A 130 3.77 -3.03 13.61
N THR A 131 4.06 -2.98 14.92
CA THR A 131 3.14 -3.43 15.96
C THR A 131 1.87 -2.57 16.07
N LEU A 132 1.88 -1.39 15.46
CA LEU A 132 0.74 -0.46 15.44
C LEU A 132 -0.15 -0.66 14.22
N ASP A 133 0.23 -1.51 13.25
CA ASP A 133 -0.61 -1.86 12.12
C ASP A 133 -1.79 -2.74 12.55
N HIS A 134 -2.79 -2.84 11.67
CA HIS A 134 -3.91 -3.74 11.92
C HIS A 134 -3.41 -5.16 12.24
N PRO A 135 -3.97 -5.84 13.26
CA PRO A 135 -3.49 -7.17 13.66
C PRO A 135 -3.48 -8.22 12.55
N SER A 136 -4.32 -8.08 11.53
CA SER A 136 -4.36 -9.01 10.39
C SER A 136 -3.31 -8.74 9.32
N ALA A 137 -2.55 -7.63 9.38
CA ALA A 137 -1.61 -7.24 8.33
C ALA A 137 -0.46 -8.24 8.18
N LEU A 138 0.29 -8.50 9.24
CA LEU A 138 1.41 -9.43 9.19
C LEU A 138 1.00 -10.85 8.79
N PRO A 139 -0.05 -11.46 9.39
CA PRO A 139 -0.51 -12.77 8.94
C PRO A 139 -0.93 -12.80 7.47
N LEU A 140 -1.56 -11.74 6.96
CA LEU A 140 -1.92 -11.63 5.54
C LEU A 140 -0.67 -11.70 4.67
N TYR A 141 0.35 -10.90 4.96
CA TYR A 141 1.57 -10.87 4.15
C TYR A 141 2.30 -12.20 4.18
N GLN A 142 2.36 -12.85 5.34
CA GLN A 142 2.97 -14.18 5.47
C GLN A 142 2.21 -15.24 4.64
N ARG A 143 0.88 -15.20 4.63
CA ARG A 143 0.07 -16.11 3.79
C ARG A 143 0.32 -15.90 2.30
N LEU A 144 0.67 -14.69 1.90
CA LEU A 144 0.99 -14.35 0.50
C LEU A 144 2.45 -14.65 0.12
N GLY A 145 3.23 -15.20 1.03
CA GLY A 145 4.59 -15.65 0.76
C GLY A 145 5.69 -14.70 1.19
N PHE A 146 5.38 -13.61 1.86
CA PHE A 146 6.39 -12.74 2.44
C PHE A 146 7.07 -13.40 3.62
N VAL A 147 8.40 -13.24 3.68
CA VAL A 147 9.25 -13.79 4.75
C VAL A 147 9.91 -12.62 5.48
N ALA A 148 9.83 -12.63 6.80
CA ALA A 148 10.51 -11.62 7.61
C ALA A 148 12.03 -11.78 7.47
N TYR A 149 12.74 -10.70 7.10
CA TYR A 149 14.19 -10.72 6.97
C TYR A 149 14.90 -9.74 7.91
N ASP A 150 14.16 -8.76 8.44
CA ASP A 150 14.70 -7.75 9.35
C ASP A 150 13.61 -7.32 10.34
N ARG A 151 14.04 -6.98 11.55
CA ARG A 151 13.16 -6.48 12.59
C ARG A 151 13.86 -5.33 13.30
N LYS A 152 13.21 -4.17 13.30
CA LYS A 152 13.71 -2.96 13.96
C LYS A 152 12.72 -2.45 14.97
N GLN A 153 13.23 -1.88 16.05
CA GLN A 153 12.41 -1.16 17.00
C GLN A 153 12.51 0.34 16.71
N VAL A 154 11.36 0.96 16.48
CA VAL A 154 11.27 2.39 16.14
C VAL A 154 10.24 3.02 17.07
N VAL A 155 10.57 4.21 17.59
CA VAL A 155 9.63 5.01 18.37
C VAL A 155 8.86 5.93 17.42
N ILE A 156 7.54 5.84 17.45
CA ILE A 156 6.66 6.70 16.64
C ILE A 156 6.09 7.77 17.57
N ILE A 157 6.26 9.02 17.17
CA ILE A 157 5.69 10.17 17.87
C ILE A 157 4.48 10.63 17.08
N ASP A 158 3.31 10.55 17.73
CA ASP A 158 2.03 10.97 17.15
C ASP A 158 1.60 12.26 17.82
N ASP A 159 1.71 13.37 17.12
CA ASP A 159 1.33 14.70 17.58
C ASP A 159 -0.15 15.01 17.30
#